data_a13fb13365e71a056f3c13a0919a1ea4
#
_entry.id   a13fb13365e71a056f3c13a0919a1ea4
#
_cell.length_a   1.000
_cell.length_b   1.000
_cell.length_c   1.000
_cell.angle_alpha   90.00
_cell.angle_beta   90.00
_cell.angle_gamma   90.00
#
_symmetry.space_group_name_H-M   'P 1'
#
loop_
_entity.id
_entity.type
_entity.pdbx_description
1 polymer ?
#
loop_
_entity_poly.entity_id
_entity_poly.type
_entity_poly.pdbx_seq_one_letter_code
_entity_poly.pdbx_strand_id
1 'polypeptide(L)'
;MEWIDFVRTAHVLGACVLIGTGSGIAFFMLMANRTGDPTSIAHTSSIVVVADMLFTATAAVAQPITGLVLAWNVGWAMTEGWLALSLGLYVLIGVFWLPVVVIQTKMRDEALAAVAADRPLSNRYRSLYRIWFACGFPAFAAVLAILWLMLMKPAF
;
A
#
# COMPACT_ATOMS: atom_id res chain seq x y z
N MET A 1 -13.17 18.85 22.17
CA MET A 1 -12.78 18.16 20.92
C MET A 1 -13.97 17.31 20.51
N GLU A 2 -14.53 17.62 19.38
CA GLU A 2 -15.70 16.89 18.90
C GLU A 2 -15.26 15.51 18.34
N TRP A 3 -16.14 14.51 18.43
CA TRP A 3 -15.84 13.16 17.92
C TRP A 3 -15.38 13.18 16.44
N ILE A 4 -15.89 14.13 15.66
CA ILE A 4 -15.52 14.28 14.24
C ILE A 4 -14.06 14.73 14.06
N ASP A 5 -13.50 15.49 14.99
CA ASP A 5 -12.07 15.87 14.96
C ASP A 5 -11.18 14.64 15.16
N PHE A 6 -11.62 13.69 16.00
CA PHE A 6 -10.93 12.41 16.15
C PHE A 6 -10.96 11.60 14.84
N VAL A 7 -12.13 11.50 14.19
CA VAL A 7 -12.25 10.78 12.90
C VAL A 7 -11.38 11.45 11.82
N ARG A 8 -11.36 12.79 11.77
CA ARG A 8 -10.49 13.53 10.83
C ARG A 8 -9.02 13.24 11.07
N THR A 9 -8.60 13.26 12.33
CA THR A 9 -7.23 12.95 12.72
C THR A 9 -6.86 11.51 12.34
N ALA A 10 -7.73 10.54 12.62
CA ALA A 10 -7.53 9.15 12.26
C ALA A 10 -7.42 8.96 10.72
N HIS A 11 -8.26 9.67 9.94
CA HIS A 11 -8.20 9.64 8.49
C HIS A 11 -6.86 10.19 7.96
N VAL A 12 -6.40 11.32 8.47
CA VAL A 12 -5.11 11.92 8.08
C VAL A 12 -3.94 11.01 8.48
N LEU A 13 -3.95 10.48 9.70
CA LEU A 13 -2.91 9.55 10.15
C LEU A 13 -2.89 8.27 9.30
N GLY A 14 -4.05 7.72 8.95
CA GLY A 14 -4.13 6.57 8.06
C GLY A 14 -3.56 6.85 6.66
N ALA A 15 -3.78 8.05 6.10
CA ALA A 15 -3.15 8.45 4.84
C ALA A 15 -1.62 8.53 4.95
N CYS A 16 -1.11 9.11 6.06
CA CYS A 16 0.34 9.13 6.35
C CYS A 16 0.91 7.72 6.46
N VAL A 17 0.21 6.80 7.13
CA VAL A 17 0.62 5.41 7.26
C VAL A 17 0.68 4.74 5.88
N LEU A 18 -0.35 4.87 5.04
CA LEU A 18 -0.37 4.28 3.70
C LEU A 18 0.79 4.75 2.83
N ILE A 19 1.03 6.07 2.79
CA ILE A 19 2.12 6.65 1.99
C ILE A 19 3.48 6.23 2.57
N GLY A 20 3.66 6.37 3.88
CA GLY A 20 4.93 6.10 4.55
C GLY A 20 5.31 4.62 4.49
N THR A 21 4.37 3.74 4.84
CA THR A 21 4.63 2.29 4.82
C THR A 21 4.82 1.80 3.38
N GLY A 22 3.97 2.21 2.44
CA GLY A 22 4.09 1.81 1.04
C GLY A 22 5.44 2.23 0.42
N SER A 23 5.86 3.48 0.66
CA SER A 23 7.17 3.98 0.21
C SER A 23 8.32 3.24 0.88
N GLY A 24 8.22 3.00 2.20
CA GLY A 24 9.22 2.29 2.98
C GLY A 24 9.38 0.84 2.50
N ILE A 25 8.29 0.12 2.31
CA ILE A 25 8.26 -1.24 1.76
C ILE A 25 8.96 -1.29 0.40
N ALA A 26 8.58 -0.38 -0.51
CA ALA A 26 9.18 -0.31 -1.85
C ALA A 26 10.69 -0.05 -1.78
N PHE A 27 11.11 0.90 -0.95
CA PHE A 27 12.51 1.26 -0.77
C PHE A 27 13.33 0.10 -0.17
N PHE A 28 12.88 -0.48 0.94
CA PHE A 28 13.64 -1.55 1.61
C PHE A 28 13.73 -2.81 0.75
N MET A 29 12.67 -3.19 0.05
CA MET A 29 12.71 -4.32 -0.88
C MET A 29 13.64 -4.06 -2.07
N LEU A 30 13.65 -2.84 -2.61
CA LEU A 30 14.57 -2.46 -3.67
C LEU A 30 16.03 -2.57 -3.18
N MET A 31 16.31 -2.05 -1.99
CA MET A 31 17.67 -2.10 -1.42
C MET A 31 18.11 -3.53 -1.13
N ALA A 32 17.27 -4.36 -0.53
CA ALA A 32 17.57 -5.76 -0.29
C ALA A 32 17.83 -6.52 -1.60
N ASN A 33 17.01 -6.33 -2.63
CA ASN A 33 17.21 -6.98 -3.93
C ASN A 33 18.50 -6.55 -4.63
N ARG A 34 18.98 -5.33 -4.40
CA ARG A 34 20.27 -4.85 -4.95
C ARG A 34 21.48 -5.55 -4.34
N THR A 35 21.38 -6.09 -3.14
CA THR A 35 22.47 -6.86 -2.52
C THR A 35 22.74 -8.18 -3.25
N GLY A 36 21.69 -8.77 -3.85
CA GLY A 36 21.74 -10.12 -4.43
C GLY A 36 21.88 -11.25 -3.40
N ASP A 37 21.93 -10.91 -2.10
CA ASP A 37 22.08 -11.86 -1.01
C ASP A 37 20.72 -12.44 -0.58
N PRO A 38 20.48 -13.77 -0.71
CA PRO A 38 19.25 -14.40 -0.29
C PRO A 38 18.88 -14.16 1.17
N THR A 39 19.88 -14.07 2.07
CA THR A 39 19.66 -13.88 3.51
C THR A 39 19.09 -12.49 3.80
N SER A 40 19.69 -11.45 3.25
CA SER A 40 19.20 -10.08 3.36
C SER A 40 17.80 -9.91 2.77
N ILE A 41 17.54 -10.56 1.64
CA ILE A 41 16.24 -10.52 0.96
C ILE A 41 15.17 -11.26 1.77
N ALA A 42 15.46 -12.44 2.31
CA ALA A 42 14.57 -13.21 3.15
C ALA A 42 14.19 -12.46 4.44
N HIS A 43 15.19 -11.84 5.07
CA HIS A 43 14.98 -11.03 6.28
C HIS A 43 14.07 -9.83 5.98
N THR A 44 14.43 -9.05 4.96
CA THR A 44 13.66 -7.85 4.58
C THR A 44 12.23 -8.19 4.14
N SER A 45 12.05 -9.20 3.30
CA SER A 45 10.71 -9.61 2.86
C SER A 45 9.83 -10.12 3.99
N SER A 46 10.42 -10.74 5.02
CA SER A 46 9.68 -11.15 6.23
C SER A 46 9.17 -9.94 7.02
N ILE A 47 10.00 -8.91 7.20
CA ILE A 47 9.60 -7.65 7.85
C ILE A 47 8.53 -6.93 7.02
N VAL A 48 8.71 -6.87 5.70
CA VAL A 48 7.79 -6.19 4.78
C VAL A 48 6.39 -6.82 4.83
N VAL A 49 6.29 -8.15 4.83
CA VAL A 49 4.99 -8.85 4.95
C VAL A 49 4.28 -8.48 6.26
N VAL A 50 5.01 -8.42 7.37
CA VAL A 50 4.44 -8.02 8.67
C VAL A 50 4.01 -6.55 8.65
N ALA A 51 4.86 -5.66 8.13
CA ALA A 51 4.56 -4.23 8.04
C ALA A 51 3.34 -3.95 7.16
N ASP A 52 3.21 -4.65 6.02
CA ASP A 52 2.08 -4.51 5.12
C ASP A 52 0.77 -4.97 5.78
N MET A 53 0.78 -6.12 6.48
CA MET A 53 -0.39 -6.62 7.19
C MET A 53 -0.78 -5.75 8.40
N LEU A 54 0.19 -5.27 9.15
CA LEU A 54 -0.08 -4.50 10.38
C LEU A 54 -0.46 -3.05 10.06
N PHE A 55 0.26 -2.40 9.17
CA PHE A 55 0.10 -0.96 8.90
C PHE A 55 -0.73 -0.70 7.65
N THR A 56 -0.33 -1.25 6.50
CA THR A 56 -1.03 -0.97 5.25
C THR A 56 -2.44 -1.53 5.24
N ALA A 57 -2.64 -2.79 5.65
CA ALA A 57 -3.96 -3.42 5.63
C ALA A 57 -4.93 -2.74 6.60
N THR A 58 -4.49 -2.40 7.82
CA THR A 58 -5.33 -1.71 8.80
C THR A 58 -5.70 -0.31 8.33
N ALA A 59 -4.74 0.45 7.80
CA ALA A 59 -4.99 1.77 7.25
C ALA A 59 -5.88 1.69 5.99
N ALA A 60 -5.69 0.70 5.13
CA ALA A 60 -6.52 0.48 3.95
C ALA A 60 -7.99 0.19 4.30
N VAL A 61 -8.27 -0.46 5.40
CA VAL A 61 -9.66 -0.64 5.88
C VAL A 61 -10.19 0.63 6.54
N ALA A 62 -9.38 1.31 7.33
CA ALA A 62 -9.80 2.51 8.06
C ALA A 62 -10.08 3.72 7.14
N GLN A 63 -9.35 3.85 6.03
CA GLN A 63 -9.46 5.01 5.12
C GLN A 63 -10.85 5.19 4.52
N PRO A 64 -11.48 4.19 3.86
CA PRO A 64 -12.81 4.39 3.32
C PRO A 64 -13.85 4.60 4.42
N ILE A 65 -13.73 3.93 5.56
CA ILE A 65 -14.67 4.09 6.69
C ILE A 65 -14.63 5.52 7.20
N THR A 66 -13.45 6.01 7.57
CA THR A 66 -13.28 7.36 8.10
C THR A 66 -13.60 8.42 7.06
N GLY A 67 -13.22 8.21 5.79
CA GLY A 67 -13.51 9.11 4.69
C GLY A 67 -15.00 9.26 4.42
N LEU A 68 -15.77 8.16 4.41
CA LEU A 68 -17.22 8.19 4.22
C LEU A 68 -17.92 8.88 5.40
N VAL A 69 -17.49 8.62 6.63
CA VAL A 69 -18.01 9.32 7.82
C VAL A 69 -17.80 10.82 7.71
N LEU A 70 -16.60 11.25 7.28
CA LEU A 70 -16.28 12.67 7.11
C LEU A 70 -17.12 13.31 5.99
N ALA A 71 -17.25 12.62 4.85
CA ALA A 71 -18.05 13.10 3.73
C ALA A 71 -19.52 13.30 4.12
N TRP A 72 -20.07 12.32 4.84
CA TRP A 72 -21.43 12.41 5.36
C TRP A 72 -21.62 13.56 6.35
N ASN A 73 -20.71 13.69 7.32
CA ASN A 73 -20.79 14.74 8.33
C ASN A 73 -20.76 16.17 7.74
N VAL A 74 -19.99 16.35 6.67
CA VAL A 74 -19.86 17.63 5.96
C VAL A 74 -21.02 17.86 4.97
N GLY A 75 -21.76 16.80 4.60
CA GLY A 75 -22.85 16.87 3.62
C GLY A 75 -22.39 16.77 2.16
N TRP A 76 -21.20 16.22 1.90
CA TRP A 76 -20.72 15.97 0.54
C TRP A 76 -21.54 14.87 -0.14
N ALA A 77 -22.03 15.12 -1.34
CA ALA A 77 -22.68 14.09 -2.14
C ALA A 77 -21.60 13.11 -2.67
N MET A 78 -21.92 11.81 -2.67
CA MET A 78 -21.01 10.79 -3.22
C MET A 78 -20.78 10.95 -4.73
N THR A 79 -21.61 11.74 -5.38
CA THR A 79 -21.53 12.11 -6.81
C THR A 79 -20.63 13.32 -7.06
N GLU A 80 -20.12 13.99 -6.03
CA GLU A 80 -19.11 15.04 -6.21
C GLU A 80 -17.92 14.48 -6.97
N GLY A 81 -17.51 15.14 -8.07
CA GLY A 81 -16.53 14.61 -9.02
C GLY A 81 -15.23 14.17 -8.37
N TRP A 82 -14.63 15.02 -7.51
CA TRP A 82 -13.40 14.70 -6.79
C TRP A 82 -13.56 13.51 -5.83
N LEU A 83 -14.72 13.37 -5.18
CA LEU A 83 -14.99 12.27 -4.24
C LEU A 83 -15.22 10.96 -4.98
N ALA A 84 -16.05 10.98 -6.03
CA ALA A 84 -16.30 9.82 -6.88
C ALA A 84 -15.01 9.30 -7.54
N LEU A 85 -14.17 10.22 -8.06
CA LEU A 85 -12.87 9.87 -8.63
C LEU A 85 -11.93 9.28 -7.57
N SER A 86 -11.90 9.84 -6.37
CA SER A 86 -11.09 9.30 -5.26
C SER A 86 -11.51 7.88 -4.88
N LEU A 87 -12.81 7.60 -4.82
CA LEU A 87 -13.33 6.25 -4.57
C LEU A 87 -12.98 5.28 -5.71
N GLY A 88 -13.09 5.72 -6.97
CA GLY A 88 -12.66 4.92 -8.13
C GLY A 88 -11.18 4.58 -8.11
N LEU A 89 -10.32 5.56 -7.81
CA LEU A 89 -8.88 5.35 -7.64
C LEU A 89 -8.58 4.43 -6.44
N TYR A 90 -9.36 4.53 -5.37
CA TYR A 90 -9.21 3.65 -4.22
C TYR A 90 -9.49 2.19 -4.58
N VAL A 91 -10.55 1.92 -5.34
CA VAL A 91 -10.85 0.58 -5.88
C VAL A 91 -9.71 0.10 -6.77
N LEU A 92 -9.18 0.97 -7.63
CA LEU A 92 -8.02 0.65 -8.48
C LEU A 92 -6.80 0.25 -7.66
N ILE A 93 -6.50 0.98 -6.57
CA ILE A 93 -5.43 0.62 -5.63
C ILE A 93 -5.66 -0.80 -5.09
N GLY A 94 -6.87 -1.12 -4.67
CA GLY A 94 -7.24 -2.46 -4.19
C GLY A 94 -6.98 -3.56 -5.22
N VAL A 95 -7.31 -3.32 -6.48
CA VAL A 95 -7.07 -4.26 -7.60
C VAL A 95 -5.58 -4.57 -7.76
N PHE A 96 -4.70 -3.59 -7.58
CA PHE A 96 -3.25 -3.80 -7.63
C PHE A 96 -2.69 -4.35 -6.33
N TRP A 97 -3.13 -3.85 -5.18
CA TRP A 97 -2.58 -4.20 -3.88
C TRP A 97 -2.92 -5.62 -3.43
N LEU A 98 -4.14 -6.10 -3.63
CA LEU A 98 -4.53 -7.45 -3.20
C LEU A 98 -3.65 -8.56 -3.81
N PRO A 99 -3.36 -8.57 -5.13
CA PRO A 99 -2.38 -9.49 -5.70
C PRO A 99 -0.96 -9.29 -5.13
N VAL A 100 -0.56 -8.04 -4.87
CA VAL A 100 0.75 -7.70 -4.31
C VAL A 100 0.96 -8.35 -2.96
N VAL A 101 -0.03 -8.36 -2.06
CA VAL A 101 0.04 -9.04 -0.76
C VAL A 101 0.36 -10.53 -0.92
N VAL A 102 -0.30 -11.21 -1.87
CA VAL A 102 -0.03 -12.63 -2.16
C VAL A 102 1.35 -12.82 -2.78
N ILE A 103 1.78 -11.91 -3.66
CA ILE A 103 3.10 -11.97 -4.29
C ILE A 103 4.19 -11.79 -3.24
N GLN A 104 4.03 -10.86 -2.30
CA GLN A 104 4.99 -10.61 -1.22
C GLN A 104 5.21 -11.85 -0.34
N THR A 105 4.13 -12.54 0.05
CA THR A 105 4.25 -13.78 0.83
C THR A 105 5.00 -14.86 0.06
N LYS A 106 4.69 -15.04 -1.23
CA LYS A 106 5.41 -15.99 -2.09
C LYS A 106 6.89 -15.62 -2.28
N MET A 107 7.20 -14.33 -2.42
CA MET A 107 8.59 -13.85 -2.53
C MET A 107 9.37 -14.15 -1.25
N ARG A 108 8.77 -13.89 -0.08
CA ARG A 108 9.36 -14.25 1.21
C ARG A 108 9.64 -15.75 1.29
N ASP A 109 8.67 -16.58 0.95
CA ASP A 109 8.79 -18.04 1.06
C ASP A 109 9.87 -18.59 0.11
N GLU A 110 9.96 -18.07 -1.12
CA GLU A 110 11.01 -18.40 -2.07
C GLU A 110 12.42 -17.98 -1.56
N ALA A 111 12.52 -16.81 -0.93
CA ALA A 111 13.78 -16.34 -0.37
C ALA A 111 14.22 -17.19 0.83
N LEU A 112 13.30 -17.51 1.75
CA LEU A 112 13.55 -18.41 2.88
C LEU A 112 13.98 -19.81 2.42
N ALA A 113 13.31 -20.35 1.40
CA ALA A 113 13.69 -21.65 0.82
C ALA A 113 15.09 -21.62 0.15
N ALA A 114 15.47 -20.49 -0.44
CA ALA A 114 16.80 -20.33 -1.00
C ALA A 114 17.89 -20.33 0.09
N VAL A 115 17.65 -19.62 1.21
CA VAL A 115 18.55 -19.62 2.38
C VAL A 115 18.67 -21.02 2.98
N ALA A 116 17.54 -21.70 3.22
CA ALA A 116 17.54 -23.03 3.81
C ALA A 116 18.28 -24.10 2.98
N ALA A 117 18.30 -23.91 1.66
CA ALA A 117 18.95 -24.83 0.71
C ALA A 117 20.37 -24.36 0.28
N ASP A 118 20.89 -23.30 0.87
CA ASP A 118 22.16 -22.66 0.52
C ASP A 118 22.32 -22.49 -1.02
N ARG A 119 21.30 -21.92 -1.65
CA ARG A 119 21.23 -21.73 -3.10
C ARG A 119 20.85 -20.30 -3.48
N PRO A 120 21.19 -19.85 -4.69
CA PRO A 120 20.75 -18.54 -5.19
C PRO A 120 19.22 -18.49 -5.37
N LEU A 121 18.69 -17.27 -5.43
CA LEU A 121 17.26 -17.02 -5.66
C LEU A 121 16.81 -17.64 -7.00
N SER A 122 15.62 -18.23 -6.96
CA SER A 122 15.01 -18.88 -8.11
C SER A 122 14.59 -17.89 -9.20
N ASN A 123 14.42 -18.36 -10.43
CA ASN A 123 13.82 -17.55 -11.49
C ASN A 123 12.37 -17.15 -11.17
N ARG A 124 11.66 -17.97 -10.37
CA ARG A 124 10.31 -17.68 -9.89
C ARG A 124 10.33 -16.45 -8.99
N TYR A 125 11.26 -16.36 -8.03
CA TYR A 125 11.43 -15.17 -7.21
C TYR A 125 11.62 -13.92 -8.06
N ARG A 126 12.51 -13.97 -9.05
CA ARG A 126 12.82 -12.83 -9.94
C ARG A 126 11.61 -12.39 -10.76
N SER A 127 10.78 -13.35 -11.19
CA SER A 127 9.53 -13.05 -11.90
C SER A 127 8.51 -12.38 -10.98
N LEU A 128 8.31 -12.91 -9.77
CA LEU A 128 7.43 -12.35 -8.76
C LEU A 128 7.86 -10.91 -8.39
N TYR A 129 9.14 -10.69 -8.17
CA TYR A 129 9.68 -9.36 -7.86
C TYR A 129 9.38 -8.34 -8.96
N ARG A 130 9.55 -8.73 -10.24
CA ARG A 130 9.23 -7.82 -11.36
C ARG A 130 7.76 -7.44 -11.42
N ILE A 131 6.86 -8.41 -11.22
CA ILE A 131 5.41 -8.16 -11.19
C ILE A 131 5.06 -7.27 -9.99
N TRP A 132 5.57 -7.61 -8.81
CA TRP A 132 5.39 -6.82 -7.59
C TRP A 132 5.81 -5.37 -7.78
N PHE A 133 7.02 -5.16 -8.31
CA PHE A 133 7.56 -3.83 -8.56
C PHE A 133 6.73 -3.04 -9.57
N ALA A 134 6.32 -3.68 -10.67
CA ALA A 134 5.49 -3.05 -11.70
C ALA A 134 4.10 -2.64 -11.17
N CYS A 135 3.47 -3.46 -10.32
CA CYS A 135 2.18 -3.14 -9.70
C CYS A 135 2.27 -1.97 -8.70
N GLY A 136 3.44 -1.75 -8.11
CA GLY A 136 3.66 -0.65 -7.16
C GLY A 136 3.48 0.74 -7.78
N PHE A 137 3.87 0.94 -9.03
CA PHE A 137 3.80 2.26 -9.68
C PHE A 137 2.38 2.79 -9.85
N PRO A 138 1.43 2.06 -10.47
CA PRO A 138 0.07 2.55 -10.63
C PRO A 138 -0.65 2.70 -9.28
N ALA A 139 -0.40 1.81 -8.32
CA ALA A 139 -0.97 1.93 -6.99
C ALA A 139 -0.46 3.19 -6.29
N PHE A 140 0.84 3.44 -6.30
CA PHE A 140 1.43 4.63 -5.66
C PHE A 140 0.99 5.93 -6.35
N ALA A 141 0.96 5.96 -7.68
CA ALA A 141 0.45 7.11 -8.43
C ALA A 141 -1.02 7.43 -8.09
N ALA A 142 -1.86 6.39 -7.95
CA ALA A 142 -3.24 6.55 -7.54
C ALA A 142 -3.38 7.10 -6.10
N VAL A 143 -2.53 6.67 -5.16
CA VAL A 143 -2.49 7.23 -3.80
C VAL A 143 -2.16 8.72 -3.82
N LEU A 144 -1.15 9.13 -4.61
CA LEU A 144 -0.78 10.54 -4.75
C LEU A 144 -1.90 11.37 -5.41
N ALA A 145 -2.58 10.79 -6.40
CA ALA A 145 -3.73 11.43 -7.04
C ALA A 145 -4.90 11.62 -6.04
N ILE A 146 -5.21 10.62 -5.21
CA ILE A 146 -6.22 10.75 -4.16
C ILE A 146 -5.82 11.85 -3.17
N LEU A 147 -4.57 11.89 -2.74
CA LEU A 147 -4.09 12.93 -1.82
C LEU A 147 -4.30 14.33 -2.43
N TRP A 148 -3.94 14.49 -3.70
CA TRP A 148 -4.16 15.75 -4.43
C TRP A 148 -5.65 16.12 -4.50
N LEU A 149 -6.53 15.16 -4.86
CA LEU A 149 -7.98 15.37 -4.91
C LEU A 149 -8.56 15.80 -3.56
N MET A 150 -8.11 15.17 -2.47
CA MET A 150 -8.54 15.49 -1.10
C MET A 150 -8.12 16.89 -0.66
N LEU A 151 -6.95 17.36 -1.12
CA LEU A 151 -6.45 18.70 -0.77
C LEU A 151 -7.11 19.79 -1.62
N MET A 152 -7.21 19.58 -2.93
CA MET A 152 -7.65 20.60 -3.89
C MET A 152 -9.17 20.61 -4.09
N LYS A 153 -9.85 19.49 -3.94
CA LYS A 153 -11.30 19.32 -4.18
C LYS A 153 -11.78 20.04 -5.44
N PRO A 154 -11.18 19.73 -6.60
CA PRO A 154 -11.51 20.44 -7.84
C PRO A 154 -12.98 20.26 -8.20
N ALA A 155 -13.62 21.35 -8.63
CA ALA A 155 -14.98 21.31 -9.15
C ALA A 155 -14.95 20.87 -10.62
N PHE A 156 -15.53 19.71 -10.92
CA PHE A 156 -15.78 19.20 -12.28
C PHE A 156 -16.99 18.25 -12.29
#